data_d9261502e17ef836c15aad1473c41de7
#
_entry.id   d9261502e17ef836c15aad1473c41de7
#
_cell.length_a   1.000
_cell.length_b   1.000
_cell.length_c   1.000
_cell.angle_alpha   90.00
_cell.angle_beta   90.00
_cell.angle_gamma   90.00
#
_symmetry.space_group_name_H-M   'P 1'
#
loop_
_entity.id
_entity.type
_entity.pdbx_description
1 polymer ?
#
loop_
_entity_poly.entity_id
_entity_poly.type
_entity_poly.pdbx_seq_one_letter_code
_entity_poly.pdbx_strand_id
1 'polypeptide(L)'
;MFYIFEMANNHQGSVDHAKKIIDDFADLAKRKNINAGIKLQFRNLDTFIHQDYKNSDLKYVKRFNDTRLSKEQFSEIIDYIHSKGITSVSTPFDNESLPLFNDLGVGVLKIASCSVDDWPLLREASKINRKIIISTGGATIKHLKKVYKLFKDRGRDFSFLHCIAEYPTPIKNAFLNRIKKLKEEFPDIEIGYSTHESPNERSVSPYAVAMGATIIEKHIGKTTDTIKLNDYSCTVEQMEDVVNEIQLFESAAKGRFTKSKALESLKRGVYFKIELDSGFPIRESDLYYAMPLQEGCLSVADIDNIIGKTLKTDGNCHDPIRADHLVDGERLKTIKELTDKFNAILISAGVTVTNKDDVELSCHFGLEKFYDTGALIISKINRSYCKKIIAMLPNQSHPTHRHLQKEECFELLKGDCVLTLNGYDIQLEKGKPILINRKVDHSFKTENGCVIEEVSTKHIKGDSVYEDPNISKLTVDERKIKITL
;
A
#
# COMPACT_ATOMS: atom_id res chain seq x y z
N MET A 1 -6.18 -21.16 4.00
CA MET A 1 -6.13 -22.00 2.78
C MET A 1 -6.92 -23.28 3.02
N PHE A 2 -7.77 -23.72 2.07
CA PHE A 2 -8.46 -25.01 2.09
C PHE A 2 -7.97 -25.89 0.94
N TYR A 3 -7.52 -27.10 1.25
CA TYR A 3 -7.02 -28.08 0.26
C TYR A 3 -8.07 -29.15 0.01
N ILE A 4 -8.39 -29.41 -1.25
CA ILE A 4 -9.32 -30.48 -1.64
C ILE A 4 -8.50 -31.59 -2.33
N PHE A 5 -8.42 -32.70 -1.66
CA PHE A 5 -7.77 -33.91 -2.12
C PHE A 5 -8.79 -34.73 -2.94
N GLU A 6 -8.77 -34.57 -4.26
CA GLU A 6 -9.71 -35.22 -5.19
C GLU A 6 -9.32 -36.67 -5.44
N MET A 7 -9.94 -37.59 -4.72
CA MET A 7 -9.73 -39.05 -4.96
C MET A 7 -10.35 -39.50 -6.28
N ALA A 8 -11.47 -38.91 -6.69
CA ALA A 8 -12.23 -39.32 -7.89
C ALA A 8 -12.46 -40.83 -7.96
N ASN A 9 -12.04 -41.47 -9.04
CA ASN A 9 -12.13 -42.92 -9.24
C ASN A 9 -10.83 -43.68 -8.82
N ASN A 10 -9.86 -43.01 -8.19
CA ASN A 10 -8.59 -43.64 -7.82
C ASN A 10 -8.73 -44.69 -6.70
N HIS A 11 -9.89 -44.77 -6.05
CA HIS A 11 -10.25 -45.89 -5.17
C HIS A 11 -10.43 -47.25 -5.93
N GLN A 12 -10.51 -47.24 -7.26
CA GLN A 12 -10.61 -48.42 -8.11
C GLN A 12 -11.72 -49.40 -7.71
N GLY A 13 -12.88 -48.87 -7.23
CA GLY A 13 -14.00 -49.71 -6.76
C GLY A 13 -13.75 -50.47 -5.44
N SER A 14 -12.66 -50.18 -4.75
CA SER A 14 -12.24 -50.86 -3.49
C SER A 14 -12.30 -49.90 -2.30
N VAL A 15 -13.08 -50.24 -1.29
CA VAL A 15 -13.15 -49.53 -0.01
C VAL A 15 -11.80 -49.57 0.70
N ASP A 16 -11.13 -50.70 0.71
CA ASP A 16 -9.83 -50.86 1.35
C ASP A 16 -8.75 -50.00 0.68
N HIS A 17 -8.78 -49.86 -0.62
CA HIS A 17 -7.86 -48.98 -1.34
C HIS A 17 -8.17 -47.50 -1.07
N ALA A 18 -9.46 -47.15 -1.03
CA ALA A 18 -9.90 -45.79 -0.63
C ALA A 18 -9.39 -45.43 0.79
N LYS A 19 -9.51 -46.36 1.78
CA LYS A 19 -9.02 -46.15 3.13
C LYS A 19 -7.51 -45.92 3.20
N LYS A 20 -6.71 -46.62 2.39
CA LYS A 20 -5.26 -46.40 2.31
C LYS A 20 -4.94 -45.01 1.76
N ILE A 21 -5.69 -44.52 0.76
CA ILE A 21 -5.53 -43.15 0.26
C ILE A 21 -5.91 -42.15 1.35
N ILE A 22 -7.02 -42.38 2.06
CA ILE A 22 -7.46 -41.50 3.16
C ILE A 22 -6.41 -41.42 4.26
N ASP A 23 -5.82 -42.54 4.65
CA ASP A 23 -4.77 -42.56 5.68
C ASP A 23 -3.58 -41.69 5.29
N ASP A 24 -3.04 -41.87 4.10
CA ASP A 24 -1.89 -41.11 3.62
C ASP A 24 -2.15 -39.60 3.61
N PHE A 25 -3.31 -39.19 3.10
CA PHE A 25 -3.63 -37.75 2.95
C PHE A 25 -4.19 -37.10 4.22
N ALA A 26 -4.84 -37.85 5.10
CA ALA A 26 -5.20 -37.38 6.43
C ALA A 26 -3.96 -37.16 7.29
N ASP A 27 -2.98 -38.08 7.23
CA ASP A 27 -1.70 -37.91 7.90
C ASP A 27 -0.92 -36.71 7.37
N LEU A 28 -0.86 -36.53 6.04
CA LEU A 28 -0.29 -35.32 5.43
C LEU A 28 -0.95 -34.05 5.96
N ALA A 29 -2.28 -34.00 5.99
CA ALA A 29 -3.01 -32.83 6.49
C ALA A 29 -2.66 -32.52 7.95
N LYS A 30 -2.57 -33.55 8.79
CA LYS A 30 -2.19 -33.42 10.20
C LYS A 30 -0.74 -32.96 10.36
N ARG A 31 0.22 -33.61 9.69
CA ARG A 31 1.65 -33.26 9.77
C ARG A 31 1.94 -31.83 9.33
N LYS A 32 1.24 -31.37 8.28
CA LYS A 32 1.41 -30.01 7.74
C LYS A 32 0.52 -28.97 8.41
N ASN A 33 -0.35 -29.39 9.33
CA ASN A 33 -1.32 -28.52 10.02
C ASN A 33 -2.14 -27.68 9.04
N ILE A 34 -2.72 -28.34 8.02
CA ILE A 34 -3.52 -27.72 6.97
C ILE A 34 -5.00 -28.08 7.09
N ASN A 35 -5.87 -27.14 6.70
CA ASN A 35 -7.29 -27.41 6.53
C ASN A 35 -7.51 -28.13 5.20
N ALA A 36 -7.96 -29.36 5.23
CA ALA A 36 -8.13 -30.19 4.04
C ALA A 36 -9.43 -31.00 4.05
N GLY A 37 -9.87 -31.39 2.87
CA GLY A 37 -10.99 -32.30 2.65
C GLY A 37 -10.67 -33.33 1.60
N ILE A 38 -11.22 -34.55 1.75
CA ILE A 38 -11.14 -35.61 0.74
C ILE A 38 -12.43 -35.60 -0.08
N LYS A 39 -12.26 -35.55 -1.41
CA LYS A 39 -13.37 -35.48 -2.34
C LYS A 39 -13.65 -36.79 -3.06
N LEU A 40 -14.94 -37.16 -3.08
CA LEU A 40 -15.51 -38.29 -3.80
C LEU A 40 -16.42 -37.82 -4.93
N GLN A 41 -16.77 -38.71 -5.84
CA GLN A 41 -17.67 -38.45 -6.96
C GLN A 41 -18.87 -39.39 -6.89
N PHE A 42 -20.07 -38.81 -6.83
CA PHE A 42 -21.31 -39.55 -6.80
C PHE A 42 -21.99 -39.52 -8.17
N ARG A 43 -22.40 -40.68 -8.63
CA ARG A 43 -23.22 -40.86 -9.88
C ARG A 43 -24.20 -41.99 -9.69
N ASN A 44 -25.44 -41.77 -10.10
CA ASN A 44 -26.35 -42.87 -10.31
C ASN A 44 -26.14 -43.41 -11.74
N LEU A 45 -25.25 -44.40 -11.91
CA LEU A 45 -24.88 -44.88 -13.24
C LEU A 45 -26.04 -45.44 -14.03
N ASP A 46 -27.12 -45.89 -13.35
CA ASP A 46 -28.27 -46.46 -13.98
C ASP A 46 -29.13 -45.41 -14.73
N THR A 47 -29.11 -44.17 -14.30
CA THR A 47 -29.77 -43.03 -14.93
C THR A 47 -28.81 -42.05 -15.59
N PHE A 48 -27.58 -41.92 -15.11
CA PHE A 48 -26.56 -41.01 -15.62
C PHE A 48 -26.03 -41.40 -17.00
N ILE A 49 -25.94 -42.77 -17.27
CA ILE A 49 -25.50 -43.27 -18.56
C ILE A 49 -26.72 -43.60 -19.40
N HIS A 50 -26.81 -43.00 -20.61
CA HIS A 50 -27.89 -43.30 -21.56
C HIS A 50 -27.97 -44.81 -21.89
N GLN A 51 -29.15 -45.36 -22.01
CA GLN A 51 -29.41 -46.81 -22.17
C GLN A 51 -28.58 -47.45 -23.28
N ASP A 52 -28.46 -46.78 -24.43
CA ASP A 52 -27.72 -47.28 -25.59
C ASP A 52 -26.21 -47.37 -25.37
N TYR A 53 -25.68 -46.68 -24.34
CA TYR A 53 -24.27 -46.59 -24.06
C TYR A 53 -23.82 -47.33 -22.79
N LYS A 54 -24.73 -47.94 -22.03
CA LYS A 54 -24.43 -48.61 -20.75
C LYS A 54 -23.33 -49.65 -20.87
N ASN A 55 -23.26 -50.35 -21.98
CA ASN A 55 -22.27 -51.41 -22.24
C ASN A 55 -21.26 -50.99 -23.32
N SER A 56 -21.10 -49.70 -23.57
CA SER A 56 -20.18 -49.20 -24.59
C SER A 56 -18.72 -49.21 -24.08
N ASP A 57 -17.77 -49.31 -25.00
CA ASP A 57 -16.35 -49.21 -24.75
C ASP A 57 -15.87 -47.74 -24.60
N LEU A 58 -16.79 -46.78 -24.49
CA LEU A 58 -16.41 -45.39 -24.23
C LEU A 58 -15.62 -45.30 -22.94
N LYS A 59 -14.44 -44.70 -23.02
CA LYS A 59 -13.42 -44.61 -21.93
C LYS A 59 -14.02 -44.30 -20.56
N TYR A 60 -14.91 -43.31 -20.51
CA TYR A 60 -15.48 -42.88 -19.22
C TYR A 60 -16.60 -43.81 -18.74
N VAL A 61 -17.43 -44.36 -19.66
CA VAL A 61 -18.49 -45.32 -19.29
C VAL A 61 -17.84 -46.56 -18.67
N LYS A 62 -16.85 -47.14 -19.37
CA LYS A 62 -16.09 -48.28 -18.84
C LYS A 62 -15.49 -47.98 -17.47
N ARG A 63 -14.77 -46.84 -17.34
CA ARG A 63 -14.15 -46.44 -16.07
C ARG A 63 -15.16 -46.32 -14.93
N PHE A 64 -16.32 -45.72 -15.16
CA PHE A 64 -17.33 -45.55 -14.12
C PHE A 64 -17.95 -46.91 -13.71
N ASN A 65 -18.19 -47.80 -14.66
CA ASN A 65 -18.67 -49.16 -14.37
C ASN A 65 -17.62 -49.98 -13.58
N ASP A 66 -16.35 -49.93 -14.00
CA ASP A 66 -15.26 -50.68 -13.38
C ASP A 66 -14.95 -50.22 -11.93
N THR A 67 -15.28 -48.95 -11.62
CA THR A 67 -15.01 -48.35 -10.31
C THR A 67 -16.28 -48.01 -9.52
N ARG A 68 -17.41 -48.63 -9.89
CA ARG A 68 -18.71 -48.39 -9.21
C ARG A 68 -18.63 -48.80 -7.73
N LEU A 69 -19.16 -47.94 -6.84
CA LEU A 69 -19.38 -48.20 -5.43
C LEU A 69 -20.87 -48.19 -5.11
N SER A 70 -21.31 -49.03 -4.16
CA SER A 70 -22.66 -48.98 -3.61
C SER A 70 -22.83 -47.83 -2.61
N LYS A 71 -24.08 -47.53 -2.21
CA LYS A 71 -24.38 -46.54 -1.15
C LYS A 71 -23.70 -46.93 0.16
N GLU A 72 -23.73 -48.19 0.55
CA GLU A 72 -23.12 -48.72 1.77
C GLU A 72 -21.61 -48.55 1.75
N GLN A 73 -20.96 -48.79 0.60
CA GLN A 73 -19.54 -48.60 0.42
C GLN A 73 -19.15 -47.08 0.52
N PHE A 74 -19.94 -46.21 -0.07
CA PHE A 74 -19.75 -44.77 0.10
C PHE A 74 -19.95 -44.34 1.55
N SER A 75 -20.96 -44.89 2.27
CA SER A 75 -21.17 -44.64 3.69
C SER A 75 -19.92 -45.00 4.49
N GLU A 76 -19.40 -46.21 4.30
CA GLU A 76 -18.21 -46.69 4.98
C GLU A 76 -16.98 -45.80 4.73
N ILE A 77 -16.79 -45.32 3.50
CA ILE A 77 -15.69 -44.42 3.13
C ILE A 77 -15.89 -43.03 3.79
N ILE A 78 -17.09 -42.48 3.78
CA ILE A 78 -17.38 -41.17 4.39
C ILE A 78 -17.21 -41.23 5.91
N ASP A 79 -17.70 -42.28 6.57
CA ASP A 79 -17.50 -42.48 8.02
C ASP A 79 -16.00 -42.59 8.35
N TYR A 80 -15.24 -43.26 7.49
CA TYR A 80 -13.80 -43.36 7.66
C TYR A 80 -13.09 -42.00 7.48
N ILE A 81 -13.48 -41.18 6.52
CA ILE A 81 -13.00 -39.79 6.38
C ILE A 81 -13.26 -38.99 7.67
N HIS A 82 -14.50 -39.07 8.19
CA HIS A 82 -14.89 -38.38 9.41
C HIS A 82 -14.09 -38.86 10.63
N SER A 83 -13.83 -40.17 10.74
CA SER A 83 -13.01 -40.75 11.82
C SER A 83 -11.57 -40.24 11.87
N LYS A 84 -11.02 -39.77 10.73
CA LYS A 84 -9.71 -39.14 10.63
C LYS A 84 -9.72 -37.62 10.95
N GLY A 85 -10.88 -37.05 11.23
CA GLY A 85 -11.01 -35.62 11.52
C GLY A 85 -10.82 -34.71 10.30
N ILE A 86 -10.98 -35.26 9.08
CA ILE A 86 -10.84 -34.52 7.83
C ILE A 86 -12.22 -34.27 7.19
N THR A 87 -12.40 -33.15 6.48
CA THR A 87 -13.65 -32.79 5.87
C THR A 87 -14.00 -33.71 4.69
N SER A 88 -15.25 -34.22 4.64
CA SER A 88 -15.74 -34.91 3.45
C SER A 88 -16.26 -33.90 2.41
N VAL A 89 -15.91 -34.11 1.15
CA VAL A 89 -16.35 -33.34 -0.02
C VAL A 89 -16.94 -34.31 -1.03
N SER A 90 -18.05 -33.97 -1.69
CA SER A 90 -18.50 -34.79 -2.81
C SER A 90 -19.01 -33.99 -3.99
N THR A 91 -18.85 -34.57 -5.18
CA THR A 91 -19.38 -34.07 -6.42
C THR A 91 -20.51 -35.00 -6.89
N PRO A 92 -21.81 -34.69 -6.67
CA PRO A 92 -22.89 -35.31 -7.38
C PRO A 92 -22.90 -34.83 -8.84
N PHE A 93 -23.01 -35.75 -9.78
CA PHE A 93 -23.05 -35.45 -11.22
C PHE A 93 -24.46 -35.47 -11.84
N ASP A 94 -25.43 -35.88 -11.05
CA ASP A 94 -26.84 -36.00 -11.47
C ASP A 94 -27.77 -35.70 -10.28
N ASN A 95 -29.04 -35.44 -10.57
CA ASN A 95 -30.04 -35.13 -9.54
C ASN A 95 -30.33 -36.33 -8.64
N GLU A 96 -30.22 -37.55 -9.17
CA GLU A 96 -30.50 -38.81 -8.46
C GLU A 96 -29.39 -39.13 -7.44
N SER A 97 -28.16 -38.68 -7.67
CA SER A 97 -27.04 -38.82 -6.73
C SER A 97 -26.95 -37.70 -5.70
N LEU A 98 -27.63 -36.57 -5.92
CA LEU A 98 -27.61 -35.43 -4.98
C LEU A 98 -28.19 -35.74 -3.59
N PRO A 99 -29.26 -36.51 -3.41
CA PRO A 99 -29.76 -36.92 -2.10
C PRO A 99 -28.70 -37.66 -1.28
N LEU A 100 -27.81 -38.43 -1.91
CA LEU A 100 -26.74 -39.19 -1.26
C LEU A 100 -25.77 -38.25 -0.46
N PHE A 101 -25.61 -37.01 -0.94
CA PHE A 101 -24.85 -35.98 -0.24
C PHE A 101 -25.40 -35.71 1.16
N ASN A 102 -26.72 -35.55 1.30
CA ASN A 102 -27.38 -35.31 2.58
C ASN A 102 -27.43 -36.58 3.43
N ASP A 103 -27.79 -37.71 2.82
CA ASP A 103 -27.95 -39.00 3.50
C ASP A 103 -26.66 -39.45 4.19
N LEU A 104 -25.49 -39.22 3.58
CA LEU A 104 -24.17 -39.57 4.09
C LEU A 104 -23.51 -38.47 4.91
N GLY A 105 -24.19 -37.37 5.19
CA GLY A 105 -23.66 -36.30 6.02
C GLY A 105 -22.42 -35.60 5.46
N VAL A 106 -22.26 -35.51 4.14
CA VAL A 106 -21.10 -34.88 3.50
C VAL A 106 -21.01 -33.40 3.86
N GLY A 107 -19.81 -32.92 4.18
CA GLY A 107 -19.60 -31.56 4.69
C GLY A 107 -19.64 -30.47 3.61
N VAL A 108 -19.08 -30.71 2.43
CA VAL A 108 -18.93 -29.71 1.35
C VAL A 108 -19.44 -30.27 0.03
N LEU A 109 -20.32 -29.51 -0.64
CA LEU A 109 -20.84 -29.86 -1.95
C LEU A 109 -19.93 -29.26 -3.04
N LYS A 110 -19.55 -30.07 -4.02
CA LYS A 110 -18.78 -29.64 -5.20
C LYS A 110 -19.61 -29.76 -6.48
N ILE A 111 -19.58 -28.74 -7.32
CA ILE A 111 -20.12 -28.76 -8.68
C ILE A 111 -18.96 -28.80 -9.65
N ALA A 112 -18.92 -29.81 -10.51
CA ALA A 112 -17.87 -29.96 -11.51
C ALA A 112 -18.01 -28.95 -12.65
N SER A 113 -16.90 -28.70 -13.39
CA SER A 113 -16.93 -27.81 -14.56
C SER A 113 -17.94 -28.24 -15.64
N CYS A 114 -18.08 -29.55 -15.87
CA CYS A 114 -19.06 -30.07 -16.82
C CYS A 114 -20.52 -29.89 -16.39
N SER A 115 -20.77 -29.59 -15.11
CA SER A 115 -22.11 -29.36 -14.54
C SER A 115 -22.41 -27.88 -14.28
N VAL A 116 -21.53 -26.97 -14.67
CA VAL A 116 -21.72 -25.53 -14.44
C VAL A 116 -22.88 -24.94 -15.24
N ASP A 117 -23.32 -25.67 -16.30
CA ASP A 117 -24.47 -25.37 -17.18
C ASP A 117 -25.67 -26.26 -16.90
N ASP A 118 -25.55 -27.22 -15.99
CA ASP A 118 -26.63 -28.13 -15.63
C ASP A 118 -27.64 -27.45 -14.71
N TRP A 119 -28.56 -26.69 -15.28
CA TRP A 119 -29.55 -25.91 -14.52
C TRP A 119 -30.48 -26.77 -13.65
N PRO A 120 -30.92 -27.96 -14.06
CA PRO A 120 -31.62 -28.87 -13.15
C PRO A 120 -30.85 -29.20 -11.90
N LEU A 121 -29.59 -29.62 -12.05
CA LEU A 121 -28.70 -29.93 -10.91
C LEU A 121 -28.39 -28.69 -10.08
N LEU A 122 -28.08 -27.56 -10.72
CA LEU A 122 -27.75 -26.30 -10.00
C LEU A 122 -28.91 -25.80 -9.14
N ARG A 123 -30.17 -25.91 -9.63
CA ARG A 123 -31.36 -25.52 -8.88
C ARG A 123 -31.56 -26.38 -7.64
N GLU A 124 -31.36 -27.68 -7.72
CA GLU A 124 -31.46 -28.58 -6.57
C GLU A 124 -30.30 -28.39 -5.61
N ALA A 125 -29.06 -28.32 -6.13
CA ALA A 125 -27.87 -28.04 -5.31
C ALA A 125 -27.98 -26.71 -4.54
N SER A 126 -28.61 -25.68 -5.13
CA SER A 126 -28.80 -24.38 -4.46
C SER A 126 -29.82 -24.42 -3.30
N LYS A 127 -30.54 -25.50 -3.08
CA LYS A 127 -31.41 -25.71 -1.90
C LYS A 127 -30.61 -26.23 -0.70
N ILE A 128 -29.43 -26.79 -0.92
CA ILE A 128 -28.60 -27.38 0.13
C ILE A 128 -27.98 -26.29 0.99
N ASN A 129 -28.13 -26.42 2.31
CA ASN A 129 -27.56 -25.47 3.28
C ASN A 129 -26.20 -25.98 3.82
N ARG A 130 -25.21 -26.06 2.94
CA ARG A 130 -23.80 -26.41 3.22
C ARG A 130 -22.92 -25.53 2.34
N LYS A 131 -21.61 -25.51 2.61
CA LYS A 131 -20.64 -24.83 1.72
C LYS A 131 -20.65 -25.49 0.35
N ILE A 132 -20.74 -24.67 -0.70
CA ILE A 132 -20.80 -25.13 -2.10
C ILE A 132 -19.59 -24.57 -2.85
N ILE A 133 -18.89 -25.42 -3.58
CA ILE A 133 -17.72 -25.05 -4.38
C ILE A 133 -18.00 -25.38 -5.85
N ILE A 134 -17.87 -24.41 -6.73
CA ILE A 134 -18.26 -24.53 -8.14
C ILE A 134 -17.04 -24.31 -9.03
N SER A 135 -16.65 -25.34 -9.80
CA SER A 135 -15.62 -25.20 -10.82
C SER A 135 -16.14 -24.49 -12.05
N THR A 136 -15.32 -23.60 -12.64
CA THR A 136 -15.73 -22.66 -13.69
C THR A 136 -15.10 -22.96 -15.05
N GLY A 137 -14.56 -24.17 -15.26
CA GLY A 137 -13.93 -24.57 -16.53
C GLY A 137 -14.90 -24.43 -17.70
N GLY A 138 -14.47 -23.79 -18.79
CA GLY A 138 -15.28 -23.53 -19.97
C GLY A 138 -16.35 -22.44 -19.85
N ALA A 139 -16.74 -22.01 -18.66
CA ALA A 139 -17.77 -21.00 -18.47
C ALA A 139 -17.28 -19.57 -18.73
N THR A 140 -18.10 -18.75 -19.39
CA THR A 140 -17.84 -17.31 -19.54
C THR A 140 -18.24 -16.53 -18.29
N ILE A 141 -17.69 -15.33 -18.09
CA ILE A 141 -18.09 -14.44 -16.97
C ILE A 141 -19.61 -14.15 -17.02
N LYS A 142 -20.15 -13.91 -18.21
CA LYS A 142 -21.61 -13.69 -18.39
C LYS A 142 -22.43 -14.87 -17.87
N HIS A 143 -21.96 -16.08 -18.11
CA HIS A 143 -22.59 -17.28 -17.59
C HIS A 143 -22.45 -17.39 -16.07
N LEU A 144 -21.24 -17.20 -15.55
CA LEU A 144 -20.97 -17.26 -14.12
C LEU A 144 -21.78 -16.22 -13.33
N LYS A 145 -22.07 -15.05 -13.89
CA LYS A 145 -23.00 -14.07 -13.28
C LYS A 145 -24.40 -14.63 -13.06
N LYS A 146 -24.89 -15.51 -13.94
CA LYS A 146 -26.19 -16.18 -13.74
C LYS A 146 -26.13 -17.23 -12.63
N VAL A 147 -25.05 -18.04 -12.61
CA VAL A 147 -24.82 -19.03 -11.55
C VAL A 147 -24.65 -18.33 -10.20
N TYR A 148 -23.81 -17.31 -10.15
CA TYR A 148 -23.62 -16.47 -8.96
C TYR A 148 -24.95 -15.95 -8.41
N LYS A 149 -25.79 -15.36 -9.29
CA LYS A 149 -27.10 -14.83 -8.89
C LYS A 149 -27.99 -15.91 -8.28
N LEU A 150 -28.03 -17.12 -8.87
CA LEU A 150 -28.84 -18.23 -8.35
C LEU A 150 -28.49 -18.57 -6.90
N PHE A 151 -27.18 -18.70 -6.57
CA PHE A 151 -26.73 -19.07 -5.23
C PHE A 151 -26.80 -17.90 -4.26
N LYS A 152 -26.50 -16.68 -4.72
CA LYS A 152 -26.57 -15.45 -3.92
C LYS A 152 -28.01 -15.12 -3.49
N ASP A 153 -28.96 -15.16 -4.41
CA ASP A 153 -30.39 -14.89 -4.14
C ASP A 153 -30.96 -15.87 -3.09
N ARG A 154 -30.36 -17.05 -2.96
CA ARG A 154 -30.74 -18.06 -1.95
C ARG A 154 -29.93 -17.98 -0.67
N GLY A 155 -29.04 -17.01 -0.54
CA GLY A 155 -28.20 -16.83 0.66
C GLY A 155 -27.24 -18.00 0.92
N ARG A 156 -26.70 -18.63 -0.17
CA ARG A 156 -25.77 -19.75 -0.02
C ARG A 156 -24.33 -19.27 0.22
N ASP A 157 -23.59 -20.00 1.07
CA ASP A 157 -22.14 -19.90 1.14
C ASP A 157 -21.54 -20.69 -0.01
N PHE A 158 -20.93 -20.00 -0.97
CA PHE A 158 -20.34 -20.65 -2.13
C PHE A 158 -19.06 -19.96 -2.62
N SER A 159 -18.27 -20.71 -3.38
CA SER A 159 -16.97 -20.28 -3.92
C SER A 159 -16.86 -20.71 -5.38
N PHE A 160 -16.09 -19.96 -6.18
CA PHE A 160 -15.71 -20.38 -7.53
C PHE A 160 -14.27 -20.89 -7.57
N LEU A 161 -14.03 -22.01 -8.28
CA LEU A 161 -12.68 -22.44 -8.62
C LEU A 161 -12.40 -22.18 -10.09
N HIS A 162 -11.34 -21.42 -10.39
CA HIS A 162 -10.76 -21.44 -11.72
C HIS A 162 -10.30 -22.86 -12.04
N CYS A 163 -10.65 -23.34 -13.22
CA CYS A 163 -10.36 -24.68 -13.66
C CYS A 163 -10.15 -24.71 -15.17
N ILE A 164 -9.25 -25.54 -15.64
CA ILE A 164 -9.07 -25.92 -17.04
C ILE A 164 -9.37 -27.41 -17.16
N ALA A 165 -10.37 -27.77 -17.99
CA ALA A 165 -10.82 -29.14 -18.18
C ALA A 165 -9.98 -29.86 -19.25
N GLU A 166 -8.66 -29.87 -19.07
CA GLU A 166 -7.68 -30.56 -19.89
C GLU A 166 -6.85 -31.49 -18.98
N TYR A 167 -6.64 -32.75 -19.35
CA TYR A 167 -6.13 -33.80 -18.46
C TYR A 167 -5.00 -34.61 -19.12
N PRO A 168 -3.70 -34.37 -18.84
CA PRO A 168 -3.17 -33.29 -17.99
C PRO A 168 -3.29 -31.91 -18.64
N THR A 169 -3.35 -30.85 -17.84
CA THR A 169 -3.31 -29.47 -18.32
C THR A 169 -1.85 -29.05 -18.54
N PRO A 170 -1.41 -28.69 -19.76
CA PRO A 170 -0.11 -28.07 -19.97
C PRO A 170 0.00 -26.76 -19.18
N ILE A 171 1.14 -26.50 -18.53
CA ILE A 171 1.34 -25.30 -17.68
C ILE A 171 1.00 -24.00 -18.41
N LYS A 172 1.36 -23.89 -19.70
CA LYS A 172 1.05 -22.73 -20.55
C LYS A 172 -0.45 -22.42 -20.69
N ASN A 173 -1.31 -23.44 -20.47
CA ASN A 173 -2.76 -23.36 -20.57
C ASN A 173 -3.44 -23.12 -19.21
N ALA A 174 -2.68 -22.97 -18.10
CA ALA A 174 -3.25 -22.79 -16.76
C ALA A 174 -4.02 -21.46 -16.59
N PHE A 175 -3.71 -20.43 -17.36
CA PHE A 175 -4.38 -19.11 -17.41
C PHE A 175 -4.68 -18.49 -16.04
N LEU A 176 -3.69 -18.51 -15.13
CA LEU A 176 -3.87 -18.11 -13.72
C LEU A 176 -4.37 -16.67 -13.53
N ASN A 177 -4.14 -15.78 -14.50
CA ASN A 177 -4.72 -14.42 -14.47
C ASN A 177 -6.25 -14.40 -14.39
N ARG A 178 -6.93 -15.50 -14.77
CA ARG A 178 -8.37 -15.63 -14.62
C ARG A 178 -8.80 -15.61 -13.14
N ILE A 179 -7.95 -16.05 -12.21
CA ILE A 179 -8.21 -15.98 -10.76
C ILE A 179 -8.41 -14.52 -10.33
N LYS A 180 -7.51 -13.61 -10.75
CA LYS A 180 -7.66 -12.17 -10.49
C LYS A 180 -8.97 -11.63 -11.06
N LYS A 181 -9.25 -11.96 -12.33
CA LYS A 181 -10.47 -11.53 -12.97
C LYS A 181 -11.75 -12.04 -12.27
N LEU A 182 -11.74 -13.27 -11.79
CA LEU A 182 -12.86 -13.81 -11.02
C LEU A 182 -13.02 -13.07 -9.69
N LYS A 183 -11.94 -12.72 -9.01
CA LYS A 183 -11.97 -11.90 -7.77
C LYS A 183 -12.51 -10.50 -7.99
N GLU A 184 -12.16 -9.87 -9.11
CA GLU A 184 -12.68 -8.55 -9.49
C GLU A 184 -14.17 -8.59 -9.81
N GLU A 185 -14.63 -9.62 -10.51
CA GLU A 185 -16.04 -9.78 -10.90
C GLU A 185 -16.94 -10.27 -9.75
N PHE A 186 -16.38 -11.00 -8.77
CA PHE A 186 -17.09 -11.60 -7.64
C PHE A 186 -16.32 -11.38 -6.33
N PRO A 187 -16.24 -10.13 -5.85
CA PRO A 187 -15.36 -9.76 -4.73
C PRO A 187 -15.81 -10.29 -3.36
N ASP A 188 -17.05 -10.71 -3.24
CA ASP A 188 -17.69 -11.13 -1.99
C ASP A 188 -17.74 -12.67 -1.80
N ILE A 189 -17.10 -13.44 -2.70
CA ILE A 189 -16.94 -14.88 -2.55
C ILE A 189 -15.46 -15.29 -2.64
N GLU A 190 -15.15 -16.45 -2.09
CA GLU A 190 -13.82 -17.04 -2.22
C GLU A 190 -13.60 -17.53 -3.66
N ILE A 191 -12.39 -17.29 -4.15
CA ILE A 191 -11.91 -17.83 -5.43
C ILE A 191 -10.78 -18.83 -5.17
N GLY A 192 -10.86 -19.98 -5.80
CA GLY A 192 -9.83 -21.00 -5.71
C GLY A 192 -9.35 -21.45 -7.08
N TYR A 193 -8.56 -22.53 -7.08
CA TYR A 193 -8.01 -23.16 -8.28
C TYR A 193 -8.13 -24.67 -8.21
N SER A 194 -8.73 -25.28 -9.25
CA SER A 194 -8.79 -26.72 -9.46
C SER A 194 -7.86 -27.08 -10.62
N THR A 195 -6.84 -27.85 -10.34
CA THR A 195 -5.69 -28.01 -11.22
C THR A 195 -5.47 -29.46 -11.66
N HIS A 196 -5.02 -29.64 -12.91
CA HIS A 196 -4.83 -30.95 -13.54
C HIS A 196 -3.47 -31.06 -14.25
N GLU A 197 -2.50 -30.18 -13.99
CA GLU A 197 -1.13 -30.32 -14.50
C GLU A 197 -0.49 -31.62 -13.99
N SER A 198 0.45 -32.15 -14.77
CA SER A 198 1.20 -33.34 -14.38
C SER A 198 1.93 -33.12 -13.06
N PRO A 199 1.82 -34.03 -12.09
CA PRO A 199 2.55 -33.95 -10.83
C PRO A 199 4.07 -34.13 -10.98
N ASN A 200 4.54 -34.54 -12.15
CA ASN A 200 5.95 -34.61 -12.50
C ASN A 200 6.51 -33.29 -13.01
N GLU A 201 5.66 -32.31 -13.28
CA GLU A 201 6.03 -30.93 -13.58
C GLU A 201 5.96 -30.09 -12.30
N ARG A 202 6.66 -28.96 -12.30
CA ARG A 202 6.57 -28.03 -11.17
C ARG A 202 5.14 -27.49 -11.04
N SER A 203 4.57 -27.58 -9.83
CA SER A 203 3.20 -27.14 -9.59
C SER A 203 3.05 -25.63 -9.78
N VAL A 204 1.94 -25.23 -10.42
CA VAL A 204 1.54 -23.82 -10.53
C VAL A 204 0.63 -23.36 -9.38
N SER A 205 0.29 -24.25 -8.46
CA SER A 205 -0.59 -23.94 -7.33
C SER A 205 -0.08 -22.79 -6.43
N PRO A 206 1.23 -22.67 -6.10
CA PRO A 206 1.74 -21.52 -5.35
C PRO A 206 1.51 -20.17 -6.07
N TYR A 207 1.61 -20.17 -7.39
CA TYR A 207 1.33 -18.96 -8.20
C TYR A 207 -0.16 -18.64 -8.23
N ALA A 208 -1.03 -19.66 -8.23
CA ALA A 208 -2.48 -19.46 -8.10
C ALA A 208 -2.81 -18.81 -6.74
N VAL A 209 -2.14 -19.23 -5.66
CA VAL A 209 -2.26 -18.60 -4.33
C VAL A 209 -1.77 -17.16 -4.37
N ALA A 210 -0.65 -16.87 -5.03
CA ALA A 210 -0.16 -15.51 -5.24
C ALA A 210 -1.14 -14.63 -6.03
N MET A 211 -1.94 -15.22 -6.92
CA MET A 211 -3.03 -14.53 -7.62
C MET A 211 -4.29 -14.37 -6.76
N GLY A 212 -4.29 -14.93 -5.54
CA GLY A 212 -5.34 -14.78 -4.55
C GLY A 212 -6.30 -15.97 -4.44
N ALA A 213 -5.91 -17.16 -4.91
CA ALA A 213 -6.67 -18.38 -4.64
C ALA A 213 -6.60 -18.73 -3.15
N THR A 214 -7.74 -19.08 -2.55
CA THR A 214 -7.87 -19.51 -1.15
C THR A 214 -8.25 -20.99 -1.01
N ILE A 215 -8.57 -21.64 -2.12
CA ILE A 215 -8.92 -23.06 -2.20
C ILE A 215 -8.07 -23.68 -3.33
N ILE A 216 -7.40 -24.80 -3.03
CA ILE A 216 -6.65 -25.58 -4.03
C ILE A 216 -7.22 -26.98 -4.09
N GLU A 217 -7.64 -27.40 -5.29
CA GLU A 217 -8.12 -28.74 -5.55
C GLU A 217 -7.15 -29.47 -6.50
N LYS A 218 -6.71 -30.66 -6.12
CA LYS A 218 -5.83 -31.50 -6.94
C LYS A 218 -6.19 -32.98 -6.83
N HIS A 219 -6.13 -33.71 -7.94
CA HIS A 219 -6.32 -35.15 -7.94
C HIS A 219 -5.23 -35.85 -7.16
N ILE A 220 -5.64 -36.83 -6.36
CA ILE A 220 -4.77 -37.63 -5.51
C ILE A 220 -4.99 -39.13 -5.70
N GLY A 221 -4.02 -39.93 -5.34
CA GLY A 221 -4.16 -41.39 -5.30
C GLY A 221 -2.93 -42.06 -4.72
N LYS A 222 -2.95 -43.37 -4.74
CA LYS A 222 -1.89 -44.24 -4.25
C LYS A 222 -1.53 -45.30 -5.31
N THR A 223 -0.25 -45.37 -5.66
CA THR A 223 0.26 -46.46 -6.52
C THR A 223 0.43 -47.75 -5.73
N THR A 224 0.22 -48.87 -6.40
CA THR A 224 0.56 -50.22 -5.90
C THR A 224 1.20 -50.99 -7.03
N ASP A 225 1.59 -52.24 -6.77
CA ASP A 225 2.15 -53.13 -7.81
C ASP A 225 1.20 -53.29 -9.01
N THR A 226 -0.10 -53.20 -8.77
CA THR A 226 -1.14 -53.41 -9.79
C THR A 226 -1.89 -52.13 -10.21
N ILE A 227 -1.82 -51.05 -9.40
CA ILE A 227 -2.53 -49.80 -9.65
C ILE A 227 -1.54 -48.72 -10.03
N LYS A 228 -1.68 -48.18 -11.23
CA LYS A 228 -0.96 -46.98 -11.71
C LYS A 228 -1.89 -45.79 -11.69
N LEU A 229 -1.38 -44.63 -11.22
CA LEU A 229 -2.11 -43.38 -11.29
C LEU A 229 -2.13 -42.84 -12.73
N ASN A 230 -3.12 -42.04 -13.02
CA ASN A 230 -3.16 -41.26 -14.24
C ASN A 230 -2.14 -40.09 -14.17
N ASP A 231 -1.88 -39.46 -15.33
CA ASP A 231 -0.81 -38.45 -15.50
C ASP A 231 -1.05 -37.11 -14.78
N TYR A 232 -2.16 -36.94 -14.07
CA TYR A 232 -2.54 -35.71 -13.37
C TYR A 232 -2.89 -35.92 -11.90
N SER A 233 -2.77 -37.13 -11.37
CA SER A 233 -3.00 -37.45 -9.95
C SER A 233 -1.68 -37.52 -9.18
N CYS A 234 -1.63 -36.85 -8.02
CA CYS A 234 -0.48 -36.83 -7.14
C CYS A 234 -0.45 -38.03 -6.19
N THR A 235 0.74 -38.55 -5.94
CA THR A 235 1.02 -39.32 -4.70
C THR A 235 1.03 -38.38 -3.48
N VAL A 236 1.11 -38.95 -2.28
CA VAL A 236 1.18 -38.14 -1.05
C VAL A 236 2.44 -37.30 -1.01
N GLU A 237 3.59 -37.83 -1.47
CA GLU A 237 4.85 -37.09 -1.52
C GLU A 237 4.78 -35.90 -2.48
N GLN A 238 4.24 -36.11 -3.67
CA GLN A 238 4.07 -35.04 -4.65
C GLN A 238 3.09 -33.94 -4.17
N MET A 239 2.05 -34.33 -3.43
CA MET A 239 1.13 -33.36 -2.83
C MET A 239 1.78 -32.62 -1.64
N GLU A 240 2.64 -33.31 -0.87
CA GLU A 240 3.41 -32.68 0.19
C GLU A 240 4.33 -31.57 -0.35
N ASP A 241 4.96 -31.79 -1.50
CA ASP A 241 5.78 -30.77 -2.18
C ASP A 241 4.94 -29.53 -2.56
N VAL A 242 3.74 -29.75 -3.10
CA VAL A 242 2.81 -28.66 -3.42
C VAL A 242 2.44 -27.86 -2.16
N VAL A 243 2.14 -28.54 -1.05
CA VAL A 243 1.83 -27.91 0.23
C VAL A 243 3.02 -27.11 0.76
N ASN A 244 4.23 -27.69 0.70
CA ASN A 244 5.45 -27.03 1.14
C ASN A 244 5.73 -25.74 0.36
N GLU A 245 5.60 -25.76 -0.96
CA GLU A 245 5.79 -24.57 -1.80
C GLU A 245 4.76 -23.49 -1.50
N ILE A 246 3.49 -23.86 -1.25
CA ILE A 246 2.44 -22.91 -0.85
C ILE A 246 2.74 -22.32 0.54
N GLN A 247 3.11 -23.14 1.52
CA GLN A 247 3.46 -22.68 2.87
C GLN A 247 4.68 -21.76 2.86
N LEU A 248 5.68 -22.07 2.03
CA LEU A 248 6.86 -21.21 1.81
C LEU A 248 6.43 -19.83 1.28
N PHE A 249 5.59 -19.82 0.24
CA PHE A 249 5.03 -18.56 -0.29
C PHE A 249 4.24 -17.78 0.77
N GLU A 250 3.33 -18.44 1.49
CA GLU A 250 2.53 -17.78 2.55
C GLU A 250 3.42 -17.19 3.65
N SER A 251 4.48 -17.92 4.05
CA SER A 251 5.45 -17.44 5.03
C SER A 251 6.17 -16.18 4.54
N ALA A 252 6.65 -16.20 3.29
CA ALA A 252 7.33 -15.05 2.69
C ALA A 252 6.40 -13.85 2.48
N ALA A 253 5.13 -14.09 2.10
CA ALA A 253 4.15 -13.03 1.83
C ALA A 253 3.59 -12.37 3.11
N LYS A 254 3.53 -13.09 4.24
CA LYS A 254 3.01 -12.59 5.53
C LYS A 254 4.06 -11.88 6.38
N GLY A 255 5.32 -11.85 5.94
CA GLY A 255 6.41 -11.18 6.65
C GLY A 255 6.10 -9.71 6.92
N ARG A 256 6.47 -9.20 8.10
CA ARG A 256 6.41 -7.77 8.40
C ARG A 256 7.71 -7.11 7.97
N PHE A 257 7.59 -5.93 7.38
CA PHE A 257 8.77 -5.11 7.12
C PHE A 257 9.45 -4.77 8.45
N THR A 258 10.69 -5.20 8.63
CA THR A 258 11.52 -4.86 9.78
C THR A 258 12.82 -4.22 9.31
N LYS A 259 13.31 -3.21 10.04
CA LYS A 259 14.64 -2.66 9.77
C LYS A 259 15.68 -3.74 10.04
N SER A 260 16.49 -4.06 9.03
CA SER A 260 17.58 -5.01 9.17
C SER A 260 18.72 -4.43 10.01
N LYS A 261 19.29 -5.22 10.94
CA LYS A 261 20.51 -4.85 11.66
C LYS A 261 21.69 -4.60 10.71
N ALA A 262 21.75 -5.35 9.60
CA ALA A 262 22.77 -5.12 8.58
C ALA A 262 22.65 -3.75 7.91
N LEU A 263 21.41 -3.25 7.73
CA LEU A 263 21.18 -1.92 7.19
C LEU A 263 21.65 -0.82 8.13
N GLU A 264 21.53 -1.02 9.45
CA GLU A 264 22.02 -0.06 10.44
C GLU A 264 23.55 0.12 10.34
N SER A 265 24.31 -0.96 10.17
CA SER A 265 25.77 -0.91 10.01
C SER A 265 26.26 -0.25 8.71
N LEU A 266 25.39 -0.13 7.72
CA LEU A 266 25.70 0.52 6.43
C LEU A 266 25.29 2.00 6.39
N LYS A 267 24.63 2.50 7.43
CA LYS A 267 24.27 3.92 7.51
C LYS A 267 25.48 4.81 7.68
N ARG A 268 25.38 6.04 7.16
CA ARG A 268 26.36 7.09 7.38
C ARG A 268 25.96 7.95 8.59
N GLY A 269 26.93 8.28 9.41
CA GLY A 269 26.82 9.28 10.44
C GLY A 269 27.22 10.68 9.94
N VAL A 270 26.94 11.69 10.76
CA VAL A 270 27.33 13.08 10.54
C VAL A 270 28.50 13.41 11.44
N TYR A 271 29.58 13.96 10.86
CA TYR A 271 30.83 14.23 11.52
C TYR A 271 31.27 15.65 11.24
N PHE A 272 32.04 16.27 12.20
CA PHE A 272 32.66 17.57 11.98
C PHE A 272 33.78 17.46 10.93
N LYS A 273 33.74 18.33 9.93
CA LYS A 273 34.79 18.48 8.92
C LYS A 273 35.91 19.37 9.37
N ILE A 274 35.62 20.27 10.28
CA ILE A 274 36.55 21.28 10.87
C ILE A 274 36.30 21.31 12.37
N GLU A 275 37.21 21.93 13.12
CA GLU A 275 37.01 22.30 14.52
C GLU A 275 35.99 23.44 14.61
N LEU A 276 35.04 23.33 15.53
CA LEU A 276 34.00 24.33 15.77
C LEU A 276 33.87 24.59 17.28
N ASP A 277 33.93 25.83 17.66
CA ASP A 277 33.77 26.26 19.05
C ASP A 277 32.29 26.17 19.50
N SER A 278 32.08 26.02 20.79
CA SER A 278 30.76 26.11 21.40
C SER A 278 30.12 27.49 21.12
N GLY A 279 28.79 27.49 20.96
CA GLY A 279 28.06 28.72 20.61
C GLY A 279 27.93 28.98 19.10
N PHE A 280 28.67 28.27 18.26
CA PHE A 280 28.56 28.43 16.80
C PHE A 280 27.38 27.66 16.21
N PRO A 281 26.65 28.26 15.24
CA PRO A 281 25.62 27.54 14.47
C PRO A 281 26.32 26.63 13.46
N ILE A 282 25.87 25.37 13.41
CA ILE A 282 26.39 24.36 12.48
C ILE A 282 25.88 24.67 11.07
N ARG A 283 26.78 24.72 10.09
CA ARG A 283 26.49 24.85 8.65
C ARG A 283 26.76 23.52 7.96
N GLU A 284 26.11 23.27 6.85
CA GLU A 284 26.34 22.06 6.04
C GLU A 284 27.81 21.95 5.56
N SER A 285 28.46 23.10 5.27
CA SER A 285 29.89 23.18 4.90
C SER A 285 30.85 22.67 5.95
N ASP A 286 30.43 22.68 7.23
CA ASP A 286 31.25 22.33 8.39
C ASP A 286 31.18 20.82 8.68
N LEU A 287 30.39 20.07 7.89
CA LEU A 287 30.07 18.66 8.08
C LEU A 287 30.61 17.78 6.97
N TYR A 288 30.82 16.50 7.27
CA TYR A 288 30.96 15.45 6.29
C TYR A 288 30.22 14.18 6.74
N TYR A 289 29.95 13.27 5.79
CA TYR A 289 29.09 12.11 5.98
C TYR A 289 29.86 10.84 5.66
N ALA A 290 30.06 10.00 6.67
CA ALA A 290 30.83 8.77 6.53
C ALA A 290 30.16 7.56 7.21
N MET A 291 30.48 6.37 6.75
CA MET A 291 30.16 5.13 7.45
C MET A 291 31.38 4.62 8.23
N PRO A 292 31.15 3.82 9.28
CA PRO A 292 29.85 3.42 9.83
C PRO A 292 29.17 4.54 10.62
N LEU A 293 27.85 4.44 10.81
CA LEU A 293 27.16 5.22 11.83
C LEU A 293 27.67 4.78 13.20
N GLN A 294 28.50 5.60 13.84
CA GLN A 294 29.03 5.29 15.17
C GLN A 294 27.94 5.34 16.24
N GLU A 295 28.15 4.64 17.35
CA GLU A 295 27.20 4.63 18.46
C GLU A 295 26.99 6.04 19.02
N GLY A 296 25.73 6.45 19.14
CA GLY A 296 25.33 7.78 19.58
C GLY A 296 25.49 8.89 18.54
N CYS A 297 26.11 8.63 17.39
CA CYS A 297 26.19 9.59 16.28
C CYS A 297 24.83 9.80 15.62
N LEU A 298 24.50 11.04 15.27
CA LEU A 298 23.32 11.37 14.48
C LEU A 298 23.49 10.87 13.04
N SER A 299 22.42 10.32 12.50
CA SER A 299 22.36 9.81 11.12
C SER A 299 22.27 10.96 10.12
N VAL A 300 22.76 10.74 8.90
CA VAL A 300 22.51 11.67 7.77
C VAL A 300 21.00 11.89 7.51
N ALA A 301 20.15 10.95 7.91
CA ALA A 301 18.70 11.14 7.83
C ALA A 301 18.17 12.28 8.73
N ASP A 302 18.95 12.69 9.72
CA ASP A 302 18.59 13.73 10.68
C ASP A 302 19.24 15.09 10.34
N ILE A 303 19.81 15.24 9.14
CA ILE A 303 20.62 16.40 8.76
C ILE A 303 19.88 17.73 8.90
N ASP A 304 18.61 17.77 8.51
CA ASP A 304 17.77 18.98 8.62
C ASP A 304 17.53 19.40 10.09
N ASN A 305 17.70 18.46 11.01
CA ASN A 305 17.63 18.73 12.46
C ASN A 305 18.99 19.10 13.06
N ILE A 306 20.06 19.05 12.30
CA ILE A 306 21.43 19.36 12.72
C ILE A 306 21.85 20.73 12.22
N ILE A 307 21.63 21.01 10.93
CA ILE A 307 22.00 22.27 10.31
C ILE A 307 21.30 23.44 11.01
N GLY A 308 22.07 24.45 11.37
CA GLY A 308 21.61 25.67 12.04
C GLY A 308 21.38 25.51 13.55
N LYS A 309 21.50 24.31 14.14
CA LYS A 309 21.58 24.16 15.59
C LYS A 309 22.90 24.71 16.11
N THR A 310 22.91 25.13 17.35
CA THR A 310 24.09 25.69 17.99
C THR A 310 24.80 24.60 18.80
N LEU A 311 26.13 24.57 18.72
CA LEU A 311 26.97 23.68 19.55
C LEU A 311 26.93 24.09 21.02
N LYS A 312 26.75 23.10 21.88
CA LYS A 312 26.78 23.25 23.32
C LYS A 312 28.20 23.12 23.87
N THR A 313 29.02 22.35 23.20
CA THR A 313 30.43 22.09 23.52
C THR A 313 31.25 22.12 22.23
N ASP A 314 32.54 22.39 22.33
CA ASP A 314 33.44 22.40 21.17
C ASP A 314 33.40 21.04 20.45
N GLY A 315 33.44 21.07 19.12
CA GLY A 315 33.51 19.92 18.26
C GLY A 315 34.84 19.83 17.54
N ASN A 316 35.57 18.72 17.71
CA ASN A 316 36.83 18.52 16.99
C ASN A 316 36.61 17.92 15.60
N CYS A 317 37.54 18.13 14.69
CA CYS A 317 37.53 17.52 13.37
C CYS A 317 37.45 15.98 13.47
N HIS A 318 36.56 15.38 12.72
CA HIS A 318 36.21 13.94 12.68
C HIS A 318 35.39 13.42 13.87
N ASP A 319 35.08 14.22 14.86
CA ASP A 319 34.20 13.79 15.95
C ASP A 319 32.76 13.56 15.43
N PRO A 320 32.05 12.54 15.97
CA PRO A 320 30.64 12.31 15.64
C PRO A 320 29.75 13.38 16.26
N ILE A 321 28.80 13.87 15.50
CA ILE A 321 27.75 14.75 16.02
C ILE A 321 26.71 13.94 16.75
N ARG A 322 26.44 14.29 18.01
CA ARG A 322 25.47 13.64 18.88
C ARG A 322 24.39 14.64 19.30
N ALA A 323 23.21 14.09 19.66
CA ALA A 323 22.06 14.92 20.02
C ALA A 323 22.33 15.84 21.25
N ASP A 324 23.13 15.36 22.21
CA ASP A 324 23.49 16.10 23.42
C ASP A 324 24.51 17.22 23.18
N HIS A 325 25.20 17.21 22.04
CA HIS A 325 26.05 18.32 21.59
C HIS A 325 25.24 19.51 21.04
N LEU A 326 23.96 19.33 20.78
CA LEU A 326 23.11 20.30 20.07
C LEU A 326 22.18 21.01 21.05
N VAL A 327 21.99 22.30 20.86
CA VAL A 327 20.95 23.08 21.52
C VAL A 327 19.93 23.47 20.45
N ASP A 328 18.65 23.23 20.72
CA ASP A 328 17.55 23.79 19.91
C ASP A 328 17.59 25.30 20.12
N GLY A 329 18.11 26.03 19.16
CA GLY A 329 17.97 27.46 19.20
C GLY A 329 16.48 27.80 19.08
N GLU A 330 15.90 28.47 20.08
CA GLU A 330 14.57 29.09 19.99
C GLU A 330 14.41 29.88 18.71
N ARG A 331 15.49 30.38 18.17
CA ARG A 331 15.59 31.09 16.90
C ARG A 331 15.09 30.27 15.70
N LEU A 332 15.42 28.98 15.58
CA LEU A 332 14.98 28.15 14.45
C LEU A 332 13.52 27.77 14.54
N LYS A 333 13.05 27.48 15.75
CA LYS A 333 11.63 27.22 15.99
C LYS A 333 10.80 28.44 15.60
N THR A 334 11.22 29.63 16.03
CA THR A 334 10.56 30.89 15.66
C THR A 334 10.57 31.12 14.15
N ILE A 335 11.71 30.91 13.46
CA ILE A 335 11.81 31.06 12.01
C ILE A 335 10.86 30.10 11.28
N LYS A 336 10.76 28.84 11.71
CA LYS A 336 9.86 27.85 11.12
C LYS A 336 8.39 28.24 11.30
N GLU A 337 8.01 28.65 12.51
CA GLU A 337 6.64 29.12 12.80
C GLU A 337 6.28 30.35 11.95
N LEU A 338 7.21 31.28 11.77
CA LEU A 338 7.02 32.46 10.91
C LEU A 338 6.87 32.06 9.43
N THR A 339 7.71 31.15 8.96
CA THR A 339 7.67 30.61 7.60
C THR A 339 6.29 30.01 7.29
N ASP A 340 5.77 29.15 8.19
CA ASP A 340 4.47 28.52 8.03
C ASP A 340 3.33 29.56 8.01
N LYS A 341 3.38 30.56 8.90
CA LYS A 341 2.38 31.65 8.92
C LYS A 341 2.39 32.48 7.64
N PHE A 342 3.58 32.85 7.16
CA PHE A 342 3.67 33.63 5.92
C PHE A 342 3.27 32.84 4.69
N ASN A 343 3.58 31.56 4.60
CA ASN A 343 3.09 30.68 3.54
C ASN A 343 1.57 30.71 3.45
N ALA A 344 0.87 30.59 4.57
CA ALA A 344 -0.60 30.65 4.61
C ALA A 344 -1.14 32.01 4.10
N ILE A 345 -0.52 33.13 4.50
CA ILE A 345 -0.92 34.48 4.07
C ILE A 345 -0.69 34.66 2.58
N LEU A 346 0.47 34.26 2.04
CA LEU A 346 0.82 34.38 0.61
C LEU A 346 -0.09 33.56 -0.28
N ILE A 347 -0.35 32.31 0.09
CA ILE A 347 -1.31 31.43 -0.62
C ILE A 347 -2.67 32.11 -0.67
N SER A 348 -3.13 32.64 0.46
CA SER A 348 -4.43 33.32 0.56
C SER A 348 -4.52 34.65 -0.23
N ALA A 349 -3.38 35.25 -0.53
CA ALA A 349 -3.24 36.44 -1.36
C ALA A 349 -3.02 36.12 -2.87
N GLY A 350 -2.93 34.84 -3.24
CA GLY A 350 -2.65 34.42 -4.62
C GLY A 350 -1.21 34.69 -5.07
N VAL A 351 -0.28 34.85 -4.11
CA VAL A 351 1.14 35.11 -4.41
C VAL A 351 1.90 33.79 -4.52
N THR A 352 2.46 33.52 -5.69
CA THR A 352 3.31 32.36 -5.91
C THR A 352 4.78 32.73 -5.62
N VAL A 353 5.44 31.91 -4.80
CA VAL A 353 6.88 31.99 -4.53
C VAL A 353 7.59 30.85 -5.26
N THR A 354 8.72 31.15 -5.86
CA THR A 354 9.52 30.18 -6.61
C THR A 354 10.95 30.14 -6.07
N ASN A 355 11.69 29.09 -6.38
CA ASN A 355 13.09 28.92 -6.01
C ASN A 355 14.05 29.99 -6.61
N LYS A 356 13.56 30.85 -7.47
CA LYS A 356 14.31 31.99 -8.06
C LYS A 356 14.11 33.29 -7.27
N ASP A 357 13.16 33.32 -6.33
CA ASP A 357 12.87 34.50 -5.54
C ASP A 357 13.84 34.59 -4.35
N ASP A 358 14.29 35.79 -4.03
CA ASP A 358 15.11 36.03 -2.84
C ASP A 358 14.16 36.40 -1.68
N VAL A 359 14.05 35.52 -0.70
CA VAL A 359 13.08 35.62 0.40
C VAL A 359 13.82 35.88 1.70
N GLU A 360 13.42 36.95 2.42
CA GLU A 360 14.01 37.30 3.70
C GLU A 360 12.97 37.71 4.75
N LEU A 361 13.21 37.35 6.00
CA LEU A 361 12.55 37.97 7.15
C LEU A 361 13.31 39.25 7.51
N SER A 362 12.63 40.38 7.52
CA SER A 362 13.18 41.66 7.96
C SER A 362 12.92 41.84 9.46
N CYS A 363 13.98 41.77 10.26
CA CYS A 363 13.93 41.79 11.73
C CYS A 363 14.56 43.11 12.23
N HIS A 364 13.83 44.20 12.18
CA HIS A 364 14.39 45.55 12.46
C HIS A 364 14.99 45.70 13.84
N PHE A 365 14.46 45.03 14.84
CA PHE A 365 14.91 45.04 16.24
C PHE A 365 15.32 43.65 16.78
N GLY A 366 15.70 42.73 15.89
CA GLY A 366 15.96 41.35 16.23
C GLY A 366 14.77 40.43 16.05
N LEU A 367 15.00 39.12 16.06
CA LEU A 367 13.98 38.12 15.85
C LEU A 367 12.95 38.07 17.00
N GLU A 368 13.35 38.38 18.21
CA GLU A 368 12.52 38.43 19.42
C GLU A 368 11.40 39.47 19.33
N LYS A 369 11.61 40.53 18.55
CA LYS A 369 10.59 41.57 18.29
C LYS A 369 9.93 41.47 16.93
N PHE A 370 10.10 40.34 16.27
CA PHE A 370 9.56 40.16 14.89
C PHE A 370 8.05 40.32 14.84
N TYR A 371 7.32 39.84 15.84
CA TYR A 371 5.87 39.96 15.88
C TYR A 371 5.35 41.39 16.02
N ASP A 372 6.18 42.30 16.49
CA ASP A 372 5.83 43.73 16.64
C ASP A 372 6.21 44.54 15.39
N THR A 373 7.46 44.27 14.86
CA THR A 373 8.08 45.15 13.86
C THR A 373 8.67 44.42 12.66
N GLY A 374 8.37 43.14 12.49
CA GLY A 374 8.91 42.32 11.41
C GLY A 374 8.11 42.43 10.11
N ALA A 375 8.70 41.96 9.02
CA ALA A 375 8.03 41.75 7.74
C ALA A 375 8.71 40.63 6.96
N LEU A 376 7.96 39.92 6.13
CA LEU A 376 8.53 39.05 5.09
C LEU A 376 8.70 39.89 3.83
N ILE A 377 9.87 39.83 3.21
CA ILE A 377 10.16 40.53 1.95
C ILE A 377 10.57 39.49 0.89
N ILE A 378 9.85 39.49 -0.24
CA ILE A 378 10.16 38.64 -1.38
C ILE A 378 10.59 39.52 -2.54
N SER A 379 11.85 39.44 -2.91
CA SER A 379 12.40 40.17 -4.06
C SER A 379 12.21 39.37 -5.34
N LYS A 380 11.25 39.80 -6.17
CA LYS A 380 10.94 39.19 -7.46
C LYS A 380 11.90 39.60 -8.57
N ILE A 381 12.25 40.88 -8.63
CA ILE A 381 13.14 41.45 -9.64
C ILE A 381 13.90 42.61 -8.99
N ASN A 382 15.19 42.73 -9.30
CA ASN A 382 15.98 43.92 -8.97
C ASN A 382 16.98 44.17 -10.12
N ARG A 383 16.59 45.08 -11.03
CA ARG A 383 17.38 45.49 -12.21
C ARG A 383 17.41 47.00 -12.31
N SER A 384 16.97 47.60 -13.43
CA SER A 384 16.72 49.05 -13.54
C SER A 384 15.52 49.49 -12.74
N TYR A 385 14.64 48.58 -12.42
CA TYR A 385 13.49 48.68 -11.51
C TYR A 385 13.50 47.51 -10.56
N CYS A 386 12.79 47.63 -9.45
CA CYS A 386 12.66 46.59 -8.45
C CYS A 386 11.17 46.27 -8.21
N LYS A 387 10.86 44.99 -8.05
CA LYS A 387 9.55 44.50 -7.61
C LYS A 387 9.73 43.63 -6.41
N LYS A 388 9.00 43.93 -5.33
CA LYS A 388 8.95 43.12 -4.12
C LYS A 388 7.52 42.84 -3.72
N ILE A 389 7.36 41.77 -2.97
CA ILE A 389 6.15 41.52 -2.18
C ILE A 389 6.56 41.64 -0.72
N ILE A 390 5.80 42.42 0.03
CA ILE A 390 5.97 42.61 1.47
C ILE A 390 4.74 42.02 2.16
N ALA A 391 4.95 41.09 3.07
CA ALA A 391 3.87 40.52 3.87
C ALA A 391 4.10 40.81 5.36
N MET A 392 3.03 41.18 6.06
CA MET A 392 3.03 41.42 7.48
C MET A 392 1.97 40.61 8.18
N LEU A 393 2.29 40.18 9.41
CA LEU A 393 1.37 39.48 10.30
C LEU A 393 0.44 40.49 10.99
N PRO A 394 -0.68 40.06 11.61
CA PRO A 394 -1.53 40.96 12.39
C PRO A 394 -0.78 41.74 13.46
N ASN A 395 -1.17 43.02 13.64
CA ASN A 395 -0.61 43.96 14.63
C ASN A 395 0.88 44.33 14.40
N GLN A 396 1.45 44.09 13.24
CA GLN A 396 2.81 44.50 12.93
C GLN A 396 2.89 45.93 12.40
N SER A 397 4.01 46.59 12.70
CA SER A 397 4.35 47.92 12.16
C SER A 397 5.77 47.89 11.56
N HIS A 398 5.94 48.54 10.41
CA HIS A 398 7.25 48.76 9.81
C HIS A 398 7.81 50.09 10.29
N PRO A 399 9.10 50.15 10.80
CA PRO A 399 9.66 51.37 11.31
C PRO A 399 9.73 52.53 10.29
N THR A 400 9.65 53.75 10.77
CA THR A 400 9.79 54.96 9.94
C THR A 400 11.18 55.01 9.32
N HIS A 401 11.22 55.16 8.00
CA HIS A 401 12.44 55.30 7.23
C HIS A 401 12.21 56.09 5.97
N ARG A 402 13.31 56.50 5.33
CA ARG A 402 13.27 57.15 4.00
C ARG A 402 14.37 56.58 3.10
N HIS A 403 14.15 56.70 1.82
CA HIS A 403 15.13 56.39 0.80
C HIS A 403 15.75 57.64 0.18
N LEU A 404 17.07 57.65 0.07
CA LEU A 404 17.76 58.81 -0.49
C LEU A 404 17.73 58.82 -2.00
N GLN A 405 17.77 57.65 -2.64
CA GLN A 405 17.86 57.47 -4.09
C GLN A 405 16.68 56.74 -4.70
N LYS A 406 16.02 55.86 -3.94
CA LYS A 406 14.91 55.04 -4.42
C LYS A 406 13.58 55.79 -4.28
N GLU A 407 12.75 55.64 -5.30
CA GLU A 407 11.33 56.02 -5.32
C GLU A 407 10.49 54.75 -5.32
N GLU A 408 9.43 54.70 -4.59
CA GLU A 408 8.59 53.52 -4.38
C GLU A 408 7.12 53.78 -4.69
N CYS A 409 6.43 52.71 -5.07
CA CYS A 409 5.00 52.72 -5.25
C CYS A 409 4.42 51.49 -4.54
N PHE A 410 3.50 51.67 -3.61
CA PHE A 410 2.86 50.61 -2.85
C PHE A 410 1.44 50.37 -3.29
N GLU A 411 1.07 49.14 -3.50
CA GLU A 411 -0.31 48.71 -3.78
C GLU A 411 -0.69 47.58 -2.82
N LEU A 412 -1.87 47.68 -2.22
CA LEU A 412 -2.44 46.64 -1.36
C LEU A 412 -2.93 45.45 -2.21
N LEU A 413 -2.40 44.27 -1.99
CA LEU A 413 -2.89 43.03 -2.61
C LEU A 413 -3.95 42.35 -1.73
N LYS A 414 -3.74 42.33 -0.41
CA LYS A 414 -4.63 41.69 0.56
C LYS A 414 -4.50 42.29 1.96
N GLY A 415 -5.59 42.19 2.75
CA GLY A 415 -5.62 42.60 4.14
C GLY A 415 -5.93 44.10 4.30
N ASP A 416 -5.37 44.69 5.34
CA ASP A 416 -5.46 46.13 5.66
C ASP A 416 -4.06 46.71 5.89
N CYS A 417 -3.83 47.91 5.46
CA CYS A 417 -2.58 48.61 5.70
C CYS A 417 -2.75 50.09 5.74
N VAL A 418 -2.25 50.72 6.80
CA VAL A 418 -2.14 52.17 6.92
C VAL A 418 -0.72 52.59 6.62
N LEU A 419 -0.51 53.36 5.59
CA LEU A 419 0.76 53.98 5.21
C LEU A 419 0.83 55.40 5.79
N THR A 420 1.85 55.70 6.56
CA THR A 420 2.09 57.04 7.10
C THR A 420 3.18 57.72 6.26
N LEU A 421 2.87 58.88 5.67
CA LEU A 421 3.79 59.71 4.86
C LEU A 421 3.98 61.08 5.56
N ASN A 422 5.19 61.39 5.97
CA ASN A 422 5.52 62.62 6.71
C ASN A 422 4.52 62.93 7.86
N GLY A 423 4.08 61.90 8.57
CA GLY A 423 3.17 61.98 9.68
C GLY A 423 1.65 61.96 9.32
N TYR A 424 1.29 61.83 8.06
CA TYR A 424 -0.11 61.72 7.62
C TYR A 424 -0.47 60.27 7.27
N ASP A 425 -1.50 59.76 7.90
CA ASP A 425 -1.99 58.41 7.68
C ASP A 425 -2.86 58.30 6.42
N ILE A 426 -2.58 57.32 5.57
CA ILE A 426 -3.31 57.03 4.35
C ILE A 426 -3.66 55.52 4.36
N GLN A 427 -4.95 55.21 4.25
CA GLN A 427 -5.37 53.80 4.11
C GLN A 427 -5.03 53.31 2.71
N LEU A 428 -4.24 52.26 2.59
CA LEU A 428 -4.00 51.60 1.30
C LEU A 428 -5.27 50.87 0.85
N GLU A 429 -5.62 51.05 -0.40
CA GLU A 429 -6.74 50.36 -1.04
C GLU A 429 -6.29 49.53 -2.23
N LYS A 430 -6.91 48.38 -2.45
CA LYS A 430 -6.64 47.53 -3.60
C LYS A 430 -6.97 48.27 -4.91
N GLY A 431 -6.04 48.22 -5.87
CA GLY A 431 -6.18 48.90 -7.18
C GLY A 431 -5.90 50.39 -7.14
N LYS A 432 -5.44 50.94 -6.00
CA LYS A 432 -5.06 52.35 -5.86
C LYS A 432 -3.61 52.47 -5.37
N PRO A 433 -2.61 52.38 -6.26
CA PRO A 433 -1.22 52.52 -5.89
C PRO A 433 -0.86 53.91 -5.37
N ILE A 434 -0.05 53.96 -4.31
CA ILE A 434 0.42 55.22 -3.71
C ILE A 434 1.91 55.37 -3.99
N LEU A 435 2.29 56.50 -4.59
CA LEU A 435 3.68 56.85 -4.87
C LEU A 435 4.35 57.48 -3.64
N ILE A 436 5.54 57.02 -3.32
CA ILE A 436 6.39 57.52 -2.24
C ILE A 436 7.67 58.08 -2.88
N ASN A 437 7.77 59.41 -2.87
CA ASN A 437 8.91 60.12 -3.46
C ASN A 437 10.18 59.94 -2.61
N ARG A 438 11.34 60.16 -3.21
CA ARG A 438 12.62 60.15 -2.53
C ARG A 438 12.61 61.10 -1.35
N LYS A 439 13.30 60.72 -0.27
CA LYS A 439 13.50 61.46 0.99
C LYS A 439 12.19 61.73 1.76
N VAL A 440 11.10 61.12 1.43
CA VAL A 440 9.86 61.13 2.21
C VAL A 440 9.94 60.12 3.33
N ASP A 441 9.76 60.56 4.57
CA ASP A 441 9.69 59.67 5.72
C ASP A 441 8.37 58.90 5.65
N HIS A 442 8.45 57.58 5.71
CA HIS A 442 7.29 56.69 5.63
C HIS A 442 7.45 55.48 6.57
N SER A 443 6.29 55.05 7.05
CA SER A 443 6.09 53.80 7.80
C SER A 443 4.75 53.20 7.42
N PHE A 444 4.53 51.95 7.76
CA PHE A 444 3.24 51.30 7.52
C PHE A 444 2.94 50.28 8.62
N LYS A 445 1.66 50.09 8.91
CA LYS A 445 1.15 49.20 9.97
C LYS A 445 -0.12 48.48 9.50
N THR A 446 -0.39 47.35 10.12
CA THR A 446 -1.59 46.57 9.85
C THR A 446 -2.21 46.04 11.15
N GLU A 447 -3.52 45.93 11.20
CA GLU A 447 -4.25 45.31 12.32
C GLU A 447 -4.47 43.79 12.07
N ASN A 448 -4.88 43.44 10.86
CA ASN A 448 -5.29 42.07 10.53
C ASN A 448 -4.26 41.30 9.68
N GLY A 449 -3.13 41.93 9.37
CA GLY A 449 -2.13 41.43 8.43
C GLY A 449 -2.37 41.90 7.00
N CYS A 450 -1.31 42.06 6.23
CA CYS A 450 -1.40 42.52 4.85
C CYS A 450 -0.35 41.88 3.93
N VAL A 451 -0.63 41.96 2.65
CA VAL A 451 0.30 41.72 1.55
C VAL A 451 0.30 42.96 0.66
N ILE A 452 1.46 43.52 0.43
CA ILE A 452 1.68 44.75 -0.34
C ILE A 452 2.60 44.40 -1.51
N GLU A 453 2.33 44.94 -2.69
CA GLU A 453 3.27 44.97 -3.80
C GLU A 453 4.05 46.29 -3.77
N GLU A 454 5.37 46.22 -3.74
CA GLU A 454 6.28 47.33 -3.95
C GLU A 454 6.84 47.28 -5.36
N VAL A 455 6.60 48.30 -6.15
CA VAL A 455 7.30 48.57 -7.40
C VAL A 455 8.14 49.83 -7.17
N SER A 456 9.44 49.74 -7.45
CA SER A 456 10.36 50.84 -7.16
C SER A 456 11.43 51.01 -8.22
N THR A 457 12.16 52.10 -8.18
CA THR A 457 13.46 52.19 -8.88
C THR A 457 14.42 51.17 -8.29
N LYS A 458 15.59 50.97 -8.93
CA LYS A 458 16.57 49.96 -8.52
C LYS A 458 16.81 50.00 -7.00
N HIS A 459 16.68 48.84 -6.34
CA HIS A 459 17.05 48.72 -4.93
C HIS A 459 18.56 48.75 -4.77
N ILE A 460 19.04 49.65 -3.90
CA ILE A 460 20.46 49.88 -3.58
C ILE A 460 20.67 49.54 -2.10
N LYS A 461 21.64 48.65 -1.83
CA LYS A 461 21.97 48.24 -0.46
C LYS A 461 22.45 49.46 0.33
N GLY A 462 21.82 49.74 1.48
CA GLY A 462 22.20 50.88 2.35
C GLY A 462 21.51 52.20 2.05
N ASP A 463 20.53 52.22 1.07
CA ASP A 463 19.77 53.45 0.74
C ASP A 463 18.69 53.82 1.77
N SER A 464 18.27 52.86 2.61
CA SER A 464 17.32 53.12 3.69
C SER A 464 17.95 53.79 4.90
N VAL A 465 17.42 54.91 5.30
CA VAL A 465 17.78 55.66 6.51
C VAL A 465 16.61 55.59 7.48
N TYR A 466 16.82 54.91 8.62
CA TYR A 466 15.80 54.74 9.66
C TYR A 466 15.83 55.89 10.63
N GLU A 467 14.64 56.27 11.11
CA GLU A 467 14.52 57.31 12.14
C GLU A 467 15.10 56.82 13.48
N ASP A 468 14.84 55.57 13.87
CA ASP A 468 15.41 54.97 15.10
C ASP A 468 16.87 54.52 14.87
N PRO A 469 17.84 55.16 15.63
CA PRO A 469 19.24 54.87 15.47
C PRO A 469 19.63 53.45 15.96
N ASN A 470 18.79 52.78 16.76
CA ASN A 470 19.07 51.44 17.25
C ASN A 470 19.01 50.41 16.12
N ILE A 471 18.19 50.61 15.10
CA ILE A 471 18.14 49.75 13.93
C ILE A 471 19.47 49.75 13.18
N SER A 472 20.13 50.89 13.11
CA SER A 472 21.41 51.05 12.42
C SER A 472 22.60 50.46 13.19
N LYS A 473 22.46 50.13 14.48
CA LYS A 473 23.47 49.47 15.29
C LYS A 473 23.58 47.96 15.01
N LEU A 474 22.48 47.35 14.54
CA LEU A 474 22.46 45.94 14.17
C LEU A 474 23.14 45.74 12.82
N THR A 475 23.87 44.63 12.68
CA THR A 475 24.46 44.21 11.39
C THR A 475 23.35 43.84 10.40
N VAL A 476 23.71 43.79 9.12
CA VAL A 476 22.72 43.35 8.07
C VAL A 476 22.26 41.93 8.34
N ASP A 477 23.12 41.04 8.80
CA ASP A 477 22.79 39.63 9.06
C ASP A 477 21.93 39.44 10.32
N GLU A 478 21.98 40.36 11.28
CA GLU A 478 21.07 40.37 12.43
C GLU A 478 19.69 40.90 12.08
N ARG A 479 19.57 41.77 11.08
CA ARG A 479 18.34 42.38 10.64
C ARG A 479 17.61 41.62 9.51
N LYS A 480 18.32 40.69 8.84
CA LYS A 480 17.80 39.97 7.64
C LYS A 480 18.15 38.53 7.74
N ILE A 481 17.11 37.70 7.81
CA ILE A 481 17.26 36.24 7.84
C ILE A 481 16.73 35.71 6.52
N LYS A 482 17.61 35.09 5.72
CA LYS A 482 17.19 34.42 4.50
C LYS A 482 16.48 33.12 4.84
N ILE A 483 15.34 32.89 4.19
CA ILE A 483 14.52 31.68 4.34
C ILE A 483 14.13 31.10 2.99
N THR A 484 13.67 29.86 3.00
CA THR A 484 13.00 29.20 1.85
C THR A 484 11.54 28.97 2.24
N LEU A 485 10.62 29.40 1.37
CA LEU A 485 9.17 29.19 1.50
C LEU A 485 8.73 28.00 0.65
#